data_dab7d4945bbb047383b52b61c7bcf6d0
#
_entry.id   dab7d4945bbb047383b52b61c7bcf6d0
#
_cell.length_a   1.000
_cell.length_b   1.000
_cell.length_c   1.000
_cell.angle_alpha   90.00
_cell.angle_beta   90.00
_cell.angle_gamma   90.00
#
_symmetry.space_group_name_H-M   'P 1'
#
loop_
_entity.id
_entity.type
_entity.pdbx_description
1 polymer ?
#
loop_
_entity_poly.entity_id
_entity_poly.type
_entity_poly.pdbx_seq_one_letter_code
_entity_poly.pdbx_strand_id
1 'polypeptide(L)'
;MKKLLFFLILAANFGFAQMPDVSKVWLNNSKPYVGTIGNDHQEIKLKINISEQNKKNDQEYFVSGYSLVENNYSKYEGKLTITKYKNGKKKGVIYGDYELSEENKGKHSGSFRGKFIYIFRWNKIKEKIENQYIELIGNWKSYDGTLDFKTNLKNQ
;
A
#
# COMPACT_ATOMS: atom_id res chain seq x y z
N MET A 1 37.27 5.29 33.61
CA MET A 1 37.05 6.05 32.37
C MET A 1 36.96 5.14 31.11
N LYS A 2 37.89 4.19 30.88
CA LYS A 2 37.83 3.30 29.67
C LYS A 2 36.57 2.41 29.58
N LYS A 3 36.01 1.98 30.72
CA LYS A 3 34.78 1.15 30.73
C LYS A 3 33.52 1.99 30.42
N LEU A 4 33.47 3.24 30.75
CA LEU A 4 32.37 4.16 30.47
C LEU A 4 32.28 4.48 28.95
N LEU A 5 33.46 4.63 28.32
CA LEU A 5 33.58 4.90 26.90
C LEU A 5 33.08 3.69 26.05
N PHE A 6 33.36 2.46 26.53
CA PHE A 6 32.90 1.24 25.86
C PHE A 6 31.37 1.10 25.92
N PHE A 7 30.73 1.47 27.02
CA PHE A 7 29.29 1.49 27.16
C PHE A 7 28.60 2.53 26.25
N LEU A 8 29.23 3.69 26.09
CA LEU A 8 28.75 4.74 25.18
C LEU A 8 28.81 4.31 23.69
N ILE A 9 29.84 3.55 23.30
CA ILE A 9 29.99 3.02 21.94
C ILE A 9 28.96 1.89 21.68
N LEU A 10 28.63 1.08 22.69
CA LEU A 10 27.58 0.07 22.56
C LEU A 10 26.18 0.69 22.44
N ALA A 11 25.91 1.76 23.17
CA ALA A 11 24.62 2.47 23.11
C ALA A 11 24.40 3.20 21.76
N ALA A 12 25.47 3.62 21.08
CA ALA A 12 25.38 4.25 19.77
C ALA A 12 25.03 3.27 18.61
N ASN A 13 25.08 1.95 18.86
CA ASN A 13 24.75 0.92 17.86
C ASN A 13 23.29 0.43 17.93
N PHE A 14 22.45 0.98 18.79
CA PHE A 14 21.00 0.85 18.65
C PHE A 14 20.52 1.81 17.56
N GLY A 15 21.09 1.69 16.36
CA GLY A 15 20.52 2.27 15.16
C GLY A 15 19.11 1.70 15.00
N PHE A 16 18.12 2.57 15.02
CA PHE A 16 16.76 2.20 14.68
C PHE A 16 16.84 1.47 13.34
N ALA A 17 16.54 0.17 13.33
CA ALA A 17 16.44 -0.60 12.10
C ALA A 17 15.26 -0.04 11.32
N GLN A 18 15.52 0.93 10.45
CA GLN A 18 14.53 1.52 9.58
C GLN A 18 14.03 0.45 8.62
N MET A 19 12.70 0.40 8.42
CA MET A 19 12.11 -0.51 7.45
C MET A 19 12.62 -0.18 6.04
N PRO A 20 13.06 -1.17 5.25
CA PRO A 20 13.46 -0.93 3.87
C PRO A 20 12.35 -0.24 3.07
N ASP A 21 12.73 0.72 2.24
CA ASP A 21 11.78 1.38 1.33
C ASP A 21 11.24 0.39 0.28
N VAL A 22 9.94 0.15 0.34
CA VAL A 22 9.22 -0.71 -0.62
C VAL A 22 8.28 0.09 -1.53
N SER A 23 8.49 1.39 -1.69
CA SER A 23 7.66 2.28 -2.55
C SER A 23 7.43 1.71 -3.94
N LYS A 24 8.46 1.11 -4.53
CA LYS A 24 8.38 0.52 -5.89
C LYS A 24 7.41 -0.66 -5.99
N VAL A 25 7.16 -1.36 -4.89
CA VAL A 25 6.21 -2.48 -4.84
C VAL A 25 4.79 -1.99 -5.13
N TRP A 26 4.42 -0.86 -4.53
CA TRP A 26 3.08 -0.29 -4.67
C TRP A 26 2.77 0.19 -6.08
N LEU A 27 3.78 0.53 -6.88
CA LEU A 27 3.63 0.90 -8.29
C LEU A 27 3.21 -0.27 -9.19
N ASN A 28 3.24 -1.52 -8.70
CA ASN A 28 2.80 -2.73 -9.40
C ASN A 28 3.36 -2.84 -10.84
N ASN A 29 4.65 -2.60 -11.01
CA ASN A 29 5.30 -2.58 -12.34
C ASN A 29 4.60 -1.66 -13.36
N SER A 30 4.08 -0.53 -12.91
CA SER A 30 3.30 0.43 -13.71
C SER A 30 1.98 -0.13 -14.28
N LYS A 31 1.47 -1.23 -13.73
CA LYS A 31 0.15 -1.79 -14.06
C LYS A 31 -0.90 -1.34 -13.04
N PRO A 32 -2.18 -1.22 -13.41
CA PRO A 32 -3.23 -1.00 -12.46
C PRO A 32 -3.49 -2.25 -11.60
N TYR A 33 -4.00 -2.05 -10.41
CA TYR A 33 -4.74 -3.07 -9.67
C TYR A 33 -6.12 -3.18 -10.31
N VAL A 34 -6.59 -4.40 -10.52
CA VAL A 34 -7.88 -4.65 -11.18
C VAL A 34 -8.77 -5.47 -10.27
N GLY A 35 -10.04 -5.19 -10.30
CA GLY A 35 -11.01 -5.90 -9.49
C GLY A 35 -12.44 -5.42 -9.70
N THR A 36 -13.24 -5.48 -8.66
CA THR A 36 -14.66 -5.16 -8.70
C THR A 36 -15.07 -4.13 -7.66
N ILE A 37 -16.08 -3.35 -7.99
CA ILE A 37 -16.74 -2.38 -7.11
C ILE A 37 -18.26 -2.57 -7.18
N GLY A 38 -18.92 -2.46 -6.02
CA GLY A 38 -20.36 -2.52 -5.90
C GLY A 38 -20.97 -3.91 -5.99
N ASN A 39 -22.28 -3.97 -5.86
CA ASN A 39 -23.04 -5.21 -5.86
C ASN A 39 -23.12 -5.83 -7.26
N ASP A 40 -23.06 -5.00 -8.29
CA ASP A 40 -23.12 -5.43 -9.70
C ASP A 40 -21.75 -5.89 -10.23
N HIS A 41 -20.74 -5.94 -9.36
CA HIS A 41 -19.38 -6.36 -9.69
C HIS A 41 -18.79 -5.60 -10.89
N GLN A 42 -19.04 -4.29 -10.99
CA GLN A 42 -18.44 -3.45 -12.03
C GLN A 42 -16.92 -3.52 -11.96
N GLU A 43 -16.26 -3.56 -13.11
CA GLU A 43 -14.81 -3.54 -13.16
C GLU A 43 -14.28 -2.19 -12.67
N ILE A 44 -13.29 -2.25 -11.79
CA ILE A 44 -12.53 -1.09 -11.35
C ILE A 44 -11.05 -1.31 -11.61
N LYS A 45 -10.37 -0.27 -12.10
CA LYS A 45 -8.93 -0.18 -12.21
C LYS A 45 -8.43 0.93 -11.28
N LEU A 46 -7.49 0.60 -10.42
CA LEU A 46 -6.86 1.55 -9.51
C LEU A 46 -5.36 1.56 -9.80
N LYS A 47 -4.84 2.68 -10.26
CA LYS A 47 -3.41 2.81 -10.59
C LYS A 47 -2.71 3.74 -9.63
N ILE A 48 -1.61 3.28 -9.06
CA ILE A 48 -0.68 4.10 -8.30
C ILE A 48 0.42 4.57 -9.26
N ASN A 49 0.55 5.88 -9.42
CA ASN A 49 1.56 6.49 -10.27
C ASN A 49 2.78 6.97 -9.48
N ILE A 50 2.56 7.41 -8.24
CA ILE A 50 3.59 7.90 -7.33
C ILE A 50 3.43 7.18 -6.01
N SER A 51 4.55 6.77 -5.43
CA SER A 51 4.61 6.20 -4.08
C SER A 51 5.93 6.62 -3.42
N GLU A 52 5.83 7.24 -2.25
CA GLU A 52 6.96 7.75 -1.47
C GLU A 52 6.84 7.33 -0.01
N GLN A 53 7.91 6.76 0.55
CA GLN A 53 7.97 6.44 1.97
C GLN A 53 7.99 7.71 2.82
N ASN A 54 7.19 7.76 3.87
CA ASN A 54 7.19 8.88 4.81
C ASN A 54 8.50 8.89 5.62
N LYS A 55 9.28 9.96 5.52
CA LYS A 55 10.57 10.12 6.23
C LYS A 55 10.46 10.11 7.75
N LYS A 56 9.27 10.38 8.30
CA LYS A 56 9.00 10.40 9.75
C LYS A 56 8.40 9.08 10.27
N ASN A 57 7.84 8.28 9.37
CA ASN A 57 7.23 7.00 9.68
C ASN A 57 7.48 6.03 8.52
N ASP A 58 8.47 5.17 8.65
CA ASP A 58 8.90 4.23 7.60
C ASP A 58 7.87 3.15 7.25
N GLN A 59 6.80 3.02 8.04
CA GLN A 59 5.67 2.14 7.75
C GLN A 59 4.60 2.79 6.86
N GLU A 60 4.67 4.11 6.64
CA GLU A 60 3.67 4.86 5.88
C GLU A 60 4.21 5.28 4.52
N TYR A 61 3.38 5.14 3.49
CA TYR A 61 3.67 5.50 2.11
C TYR A 61 2.59 6.43 1.59
N PHE A 62 2.98 7.62 1.15
CA PHE A 62 2.11 8.53 0.41
C PHE A 62 2.00 8.06 -1.03
N VAL A 63 0.79 7.98 -1.54
CA VAL A 63 0.52 7.52 -2.89
C VAL A 63 -0.42 8.45 -3.62
N SER A 64 -0.25 8.55 -4.94
CA SER A 64 -1.20 9.22 -5.80
C SER A 64 -1.36 8.47 -7.11
N GLY A 65 -2.53 8.64 -7.73
CA GLY A 65 -2.85 7.94 -8.96
C GLY A 65 -4.26 8.23 -9.43
N TYR A 66 -4.91 7.22 -10.00
CA TYR A 66 -6.28 7.33 -10.46
C TYR A 66 -7.07 6.05 -10.25
N SER A 67 -8.37 6.20 -10.11
CA SER A 67 -9.37 5.15 -10.24
C SER A 67 -10.09 5.29 -11.59
N LEU A 68 -10.50 4.18 -12.16
CA LEU A 68 -11.31 4.11 -13.38
C LEU A 68 -12.38 3.03 -13.20
N VAL A 69 -13.64 3.45 -13.20
CA VAL A 69 -14.82 2.57 -13.20
C VAL A 69 -15.59 2.85 -14.47
N GLU A 70 -15.66 1.89 -15.39
CA GLU A 70 -16.18 2.11 -16.74
C GLU A 70 -15.48 3.31 -17.43
N ASN A 71 -16.17 4.44 -17.60
CA ASN A 71 -15.63 5.68 -18.17
C ASN A 71 -15.40 6.78 -17.12
N ASN A 72 -15.65 6.50 -15.84
CA ASN A 72 -15.47 7.46 -14.76
C ASN A 72 -14.02 7.42 -14.26
N TYR A 73 -13.26 8.44 -14.65
CA TYR A 73 -11.89 8.64 -14.23
C TYR A 73 -11.83 9.64 -13.08
N SER A 74 -11.18 9.27 -11.98
CA SER A 74 -10.94 10.13 -10.83
C SER A 74 -9.49 10.05 -10.37
N LYS A 75 -8.82 11.19 -10.21
CA LYS A 75 -7.52 11.23 -9.53
C LYS A 75 -7.73 11.06 -8.04
N TYR A 76 -6.75 10.47 -7.37
CA TYR A 76 -6.73 10.37 -5.92
C TYR A 76 -5.35 10.60 -5.35
N GLU A 77 -5.33 10.97 -4.08
CA GLU A 77 -4.16 10.97 -3.20
C GLU A 77 -4.50 10.23 -1.91
N GLY A 78 -3.48 9.70 -1.25
CA GLY A 78 -3.71 9.00 0.00
C GLY A 78 -2.48 8.31 0.54
N LYS A 79 -2.71 7.27 1.32
CA LYS A 79 -1.63 6.54 1.98
C LYS A 79 -1.90 5.05 2.14
N LEU A 80 -0.81 4.31 2.19
CA LEU A 80 -0.72 2.93 2.62
C LEU A 80 0.07 2.88 3.92
N THR A 81 -0.41 2.16 4.92
CA THR A 81 0.27 2.02 6.21
C THR A 81 0.49 0.55 6.53
N ILE A 82 1.74 0.12 6.64
CA ILE A 82 2.09 -1.23 7.04
C ILE A 82 1.82 -1.39 8.53
N THR A 83 1.00 -2.36 8.88
CA THR A 83 0.63 -2.63 10.29
C THR A 83 1.29 -3.88 10.84
N LYS A 84 1.69 -4.81 9.96
CA LYS A 84 2.28 -6.08 10.38
C LYS A 84 3.12 -6.69 9.28
N TYR A 85 4.26 -7.26 9.68
CA TYR A 85 5.10 -8.08 8.82
C TYR A 85 5.27 -9.48 9.42
N LYS A 86 5.14 -10.51 8.59
CA LYS A 86 5.44 -11.90 8.94
C LYS A 86 6.49 -12.45 7.99
N ASN A 87 7.64 -12.81 8.52
CA ASN A 87 8.70 -13.46 7.76
C ASN A 87 8.59 -14.97 7.91
N GLY A 88 8.21 -15.65 6.85
CA GLY A 88 8.20 -17.12 6.80
C GLY A 88 9.42 -17.68 6.08
N LYS A 89 9.75 -18.97 6.30
CA LYS A 89 10.90 -19.63 5.65
C LYS A 89 10.86 -19.57 4.12
N LYS A 90 9.68 -19.53 3.51
CA LYS A 90 9.49 -19.57 2.05
C LYS A 90 8.91 -18.28 1.47
N LYS A 91 8.17 -17.51 2.26
CA LYS A 91 7.48 -16.29 1.82
C LYS A 91 7.38 -15.26 2.93
N GLY A 92 7.48 -13.99 2.57
CA GLY A 92 7.13 -12.86 3.43
C GLY A 92 5.68 -12.44 3.20
N VAL A 93 5.04 -11.94 4.24
CA VAL A 93 3.68 -11.39 4.17
C VAL A 93 3.63 -10.07 4.92
N ILE A 94 3.15 -9.03 4.23
CA ILE A 94 2.92 -7.71 4.79
C ILE A 94 1.41 -7.46 4.82
N TYR A 95 0.92 -6.94 5.93
CA TYR A 95 -0.45 -6.49 6.12
C TYR A 95 -0.45 -4.99 6.39
N GLY A 96 -1.51 -4.34 5.97
CA GLY A 96 -1.67 -2.92 6.27
C GLY A 96 -3.05 -2.39 5.94
N ASP A 97 -3.18 -1.10 6.15
CA ASP A 97 -4.39 -0.32 5.87
C ASP A 97 -4.12 0.65 4.72
N TYR A 98 -5.14 0.98 3.96
CA TYR A 98 -5.07 2.00 2.93
C TYR A 98 -6.23 2.99 3.04
N GLU A 99 -5.95 4.23 2.69
CA GLU A 99 -6.91 5.30 2.59
C GLU A 99 -6.56 6.17 1.39
N LEU A 100 -7.45 6.25 0.40
CA LEU A 100 -7.27 6.99 -0.83
C LEU A 100 -8.47 7.91 -1.02
N SER A 101 -8.24 9.21 -1.23
CA SER A 101 -9.27 10.21 -1.38
C SER A 101 -9.26 10.76 -2.80
N GLU A 102 -10.37 10.62 -3.49
CA GLU A 102 -10.54 11.15 -4.84
C GLU A 102 -10.73 12.66 -4.85
N GLU A 103 -10.39 13.33 -5.96
CA GLU A 103 -10.76 14.71 -6.18
C GLU A 103 -12.28 14.86 -6.11
N ASN A 104 -12.78 15.82 -5.32
CA ASN A 104 -14.21 16.06 -5.21
C ASN A 104 -14.77 16.70 -6.48
N LYS A 105 -15.43 15.90 -7.31
CA LYS A 105 -16.08 16.30 -8.57
C LYS A 105 -17.61 16.06 -8.55
N GLY A 106 -18.21 15.91 -7.36
CA GLY A 106 -19.64 15.68 -7.18
C GLY A 106 -20.01 14.32 -6.61
N LYS A 107 -21.20 13.85 -6.91
CA LYS A 107 -21.81 12.65 -6.28
C LYS A 107 -21.00 11.34 -6.43
N HIS A 108 -20.22 11.23 -7.49
CA HIS A 108 -19.41 10.04 -7.78
C HIS A 108 -17.95 10.21 -7.37
N SER A 109 -17.67 11.09 -6.43
CA SER A 109 -16.37 11.26 -5.81
C SER A 109 -16.41 10.81 -4.36
N GLY A 110 -15.39 10.11 -3.92
CA GLY A 110 -15.38 9.52 -2.60
C GLY A 110 -13.99 9.11 -2.12
N SER A 111 -13.97 8.23 -1.16
CA SER A 111 -12.72 7.69 -0.62
C SER A 111 -12.77 6.18 -0.56
N PHE A 112 -11.64 5.56 -0.90
CA PHE A 112 -11.39 4.15 -0.67
C PHE A 112 -10.73 3.96 0.68
N ARG A 113 -11.21 3.00 1.45
CA ARG A 113 -10.61 2.61 2.74
C ARG A 113 -10.68 1.11 2.92
N GLY A 114 -9.62 0.53 3.43
CA GLY A 114 -9.60 -0.90 3.67
C GLY A 114 -8.26 -1.42 4.11
N LYS A 115 -8.08 -2.71 3.89
CA LYS A 115 -6.87 -3.44 4.23
C LYS A 115 -6.19 -3.97 2.99
N PHE A 116 -4.87 -4.08 3.05
CA PHE A 116 -4.12 -4.76 2.02
C PHE A 116 -3.32 -5.94 2.60
N ILE A 117 -3.07 -6.90 1.74
CA ILE A 117 -2.10 -7.97 1.96
C ILE A 117 -1.11 -7.97 0.79
N TYR A 118 0.18 -8.04 1.10
CA TYR A 118 1.24 -8.23 0.13
C TYR A 118 2.01 -9.49 0.48
N ILE A 119 2.03 -10.45 -0.43
CA ILE A 119 2.72 -11.73 -0.30
C ILE A 119 3.84 -11.77 -1.34
N PHE A 120 5.05 -12.12 -0.93
CA PHE A 120 6.19 -12.23 -1.82
C PHE A 120 7.12 -13.38 -1.45
N ARG A 121 7.89 -13.84 -2.42
CA ARG A 121 8.98 -14.80 -2.23
C ARG A 121 10.30 -14.12 -2.55
N TRP A 122 11.23 -14.16 -1.62
CA TRP A 122 12.59 -13.73 -1.87
C TRP A 122 13.42 -14.88 -2.45
N ASN A 123 13.95 -14.70 -3.64
CA ASN A 123 14.89 -15.62 -4.24
C ASN A 123 16.32 -15.20 -3.85
N LYS A 124 16.96 -15.99 -2.96
CA LYS A 124 18.30 -15.71 -2.44
C LYS A 124 19.40 -15.80 -3.50
N ILE A 125 19.22 -16.67 -4.52
CA ILE A 125 20.22 -16.89 -5.58
C ILE A 125 20.22 -15.72 -6.56
N LYS A 126 19.03 -15.23 -6.91
CA LYS A 126 18.84 -14.13 -7.86
C LYS A 126 18.75 -12.76 -7.19
N GLU A 127 18.81 -12.73 -5.86
CA GLU A 127 18.67 -11.53 -5.03
C GLU A 127 17.49 -10.63 -5.44
N LYS A 128 16.35 -11.25 -5.74
CA LYS A 128 15.14 -10.54 -6.18
C LYS A 128 13.86 -11.12 -5.61
N ILE A 129 12.83 -10.30 -5.61
CA ILE A 129 11.47 -10.71 -5.27
C ILE A 129 10.85 -11.44 -6.47
N GLU A 130 10.25 -12.58 -6.21
CA GLU A 130 9.49 -13.37 -7.17
C GLU A 130 8.08 -13.66 -6.64
N ASN A 131 7.13 -13.92 -7.56
CA ASN A 131 5.76 -14.32 -7.20
C ASN A 131 5.08 -13.35 -6.23
N GLN A 132 4.97 -12.10 -6.65
CA GLN A 132 4.30 -11.06 -5.87
C GLN A 132 2.77 -11.17 -6.02
N TYR A 133 2.08 -11.08 -4.88
CA TYR A 133 0.63 -10.97 -4.84
C TYR A 133 0.25 -9.82 -3.91
N ILE A 134 -0.56 -8.90 -4.41
CA ILE A 134 -1.08 -7.78 -3.65
C ILE A 134 -2.59 -7.76 -3.82
N GLU A 135 -3.32 -7.67 -2.73
CA GLU A 135 -4.77 -7.54 -2.70
C GLU A 135 -5.17 -6.39 -1.79
N LEU A 136 -6.08 -5.55 -2.28
CA LEU A 136 -6.70 -4.46 -1.52
C LEU A 136 -8.19 -4.78 -1.38
N ILE A 137 -8.66 -4.93 -0.14
CA ILE A 137 -10.06 -5.24 0.19
C ILE A 137 -10.59 -4.13 1.06
N GLY A 138 -11.72 -3.56 0.70
CA GLY A 138 -12.33 -2.48 1.47
C GLY A 138 -13.62 -1.98 0.87
N ASN A 139 -13.87 -0.70 1.11
CA ASN A 139 -15.03 0.01 0.62
C ASN A 139 -14.62 1.31 -0.06
N TRP A 140 -15.40 1.70 -1.06
CA TRP A 140 -15.45 3.06 -1.57
C TRP A 140 -16.74 3.72 -1.04
N LYS A 141 -16.62 4.92 -0.50
CA LYS A 141 -17.73 5.69 0.03
C LYS A 141 -17.74 7.09 -0.55
N SER A 142 -18.91 7.51 -1.09
CA SER A 142 -19.07 8.87 -1.61
C SER A 142 -18.93 9.92 -0.49
N TYR A 143 -18.47 11.11 -0.83
CA TYR A 143 -18.28 12.18 0.16
C TYR A 143 -19.59 12.66 0.79
N ASP A 144 -20.69 12.58 0.07
CA ASP A 144 -22.04 12.89 0.61
C ASP A 144 -22.63 11.75 1.45
N GLY A 145 -21.94 10.59 1.50
CA GLY A 145 -22.34 9.43 2.28
C GLY A 145 -23.50 8.63 1.72
N THR A 146 -24.01 8.97 0.53
CA THR A 146 -25.17 8.30 -0.08
C THR A 146 -24.84 6.96 -0.72
N LEU A 147 -23.56 6.76 -1.13
CA LEU A 147 -23.08 5.53 -1.76
C LEU A 147 -22.00 4.89 -0.90
N ASP A 148 -22.08 3.58 -0.72
CA ASP A 148 -21.09 2.75 -0.02
C ASP A 148 -20.96 1.40 -0.73
N PHE A 149 -19.84 1.16 -1.39
CA PHE A 149 -19.61 0.01 -2.25
C PHE A 149 -18.38 -0.79 -1.79
N LYS A 150 -18.53 -2.09 -1.69
CA LYS A 150 -17.40 -3.01 -1.46
C LYS A 150 -16.46 -3.00 -2.66
N THR A 151 -15.17 -3.07 -2.37
CA THR A 151 -14.11 -3.16 -3.38
C THR A 151 -13.16 -4.30 -3.08
N ASN A 152 -12.73 -4.99 -4.13
CA ASN A 152 -11.68 -5.99 -4.07
C ASN A 152 -10.81 -5.87 -5.32
N LEU A 153 -9.54 -5.50 -5.13
CA LEU A 153 -8.59 -5.28 -6.22
C LEU A 153 -7.33 -6.11 -6.00
N LYS A 154 -6.73 -6.55 -7.11
CA LYS A 154 -5.51 -7.37 -7.09
C LYS A 154 -4.51 -6.89 -8.13
N ASN A 155 -3.23 -7.14 -7.89
CA ASN A 155 -2.22 -7.03 -8.93
C ASN A 155 -2.40 -8.14 -9.97
N GLN A 156 -1.97 -7.87 -11.21
CA GLN A 156 -1.95 -8.82 -12.32
C GLN A 156 -0.54 -9.27 -12.62
#